data_9efeac2b518dcafbe8f634d3b3ca279d
#
_entry.id   9efeac2b518dcafbe8f634d3b3ca279d
#
_cell.length_a   1.000
_cell.length_b   1.000
_cell.length_c   1.000
_cell.angle_alpha   90.00
_cell.angle_beta   90.00
_cell.angle_gamma   90.00
#
_symmetry.space_group_name_H-M   'P 1'
#
loop_
_entity.id
_entity.type
_entity.pdbx_description
1 polymer ?
#
loop_
_entity_poly.entity_id
_entity_poly.type
_entity_poly.pdbx_seq_one_letter_code
_entity_poly.pdbx_strand_id
1 'polypeptide(L)'
;SRFVPGHPISGSENSGVEAAHPELFDGREVILTPSNDTDTSALKTVERLWTTAGARITHMSVADHDAALAASSHVPHMVAYALTSMLADHALSPMQHGGGALRDMTRISASDPLMWRDIALTNRDAILTAMDAMAQEHDHLRTLIAEADGDAIETFFARCRAVRRQHDDFLNLLTPQSEQTD
;
A
#
# COMPACT_ATOMS: atom_id res chain seq x y z
N SER A 1 8.18 26.05 13.27
CA SER A 1 6.95 25.35 13.70
C SER A 1 7.29 24.23 14.69
N ARG A 2 6.44 24.01 15.69
CA ARG A 2 6.55 22.84 16.60
C ARG A 2 5.70 21.66 16.14
N PHE A 3 4.96 21.82 15.06
CA PHE A 3 4.26 20.72 14.39
C PHE A 3 5.26 19.88 13.60
N VAL A 4 5.20 18.57 13.81
CA VAL A 4 6.03 17.56 13.12
C VAL A 4 5.07 16.61 12.41
N PRO A 5 4.94 16.71 11.08
CA PRO A 5 4.11 15.79 10.34
C PRO A 5 4.69 14.38 10.39
N GLY A 6 3.84 13.37 10.62
CA GLY A 6 4.25 11.99 10.69
C GLY A 6 3.13 11.03 10.30
N HIS A 7 3.50 9.94 9.63
CA HIS A 7 2.60 8.90 9.17
C HIS A 7 3.11 7.53 9.65
N PRO A 8 2.51 6.92 10.67
CA PRO A 8 2.81 5.56 11.05
C PRO A 8 2.24 4.59 10.00
N ILE A 9 3.12 3.78 9.42
CA ILE A 9 2.74 2.73 8.47
C ILE A 9 2.37 1.49 9.27
N SER A 10 1.21 1.58 9.88
CA SER A 10 0.64 0.55 10.72
C SER A 10 -0.87 0.68 10.70
N GLY A 11 -1.57 -0.43 10.65
CA GLY A 11 -3.01 -0.43 10.67
C GLY A 11 -3.56 -1.84 10.47
N SER A 12 -4.83 -1.98 10.78
CA SER A 12 -5.64 -3.15 10.49
C SER A 12 -6.92 -2.70 9.76
N GLU A 13 -7.71 -3.64 9.33
CA GLU A 13 -9.05 -3.40 8.76
C GLU A 13 -10.02 -2.82 9.81
N ASN A 14 -9.68 -2.96 11.10
CA ASN A 14 -10.45 -2.45 12.21
C ASN A 14 -9.98 -1.05 12.61
N SER A 15 -10.91 -0.23 13.08
CA SER A 15 -10.65 1.13 13.55
C SER A 15 -11.14 1.33 14.99
N GLY A 16 -10.68 2.41 15.62
CA GLY A 16 -11.07 2.78 16.96
C GLY A 16 -10.24 2.11 18.06
N VAL A 17 -10.61 2.40 19.32
CA VAL A 17 -9.85 1.97 20.50
C VAL A 17 -9.83 0.44 20.68
N GLU A 18 -10.85 -0.25 20.19
CA GLU A 18 -10.95 -1.70 20.26
C GLU A 18 -9.94 -2.43 19.36
N ALA A 19 -9.41 -1.74 18.34
CA ALA A 19 -8.35 -2.23 17.48
C ALA A 19 -6.94 -1.95 18.03
N ALA A 20 -6.83 -1.21 19.14
CA ALA A 20 -5.54 -0.87 19.71
C ALA A 20 -4.92 -2.05 20.45
N HIS A 21 -3.62 -2.25 20.26
CA HIS A 21 -2.82 -3.22 21.01
C HIS A 21 -1.42 -2.64 21.28
N PRO A 22 -0.74 -3.08 22.35
CA PRO A 22 0.53 -2.50 22.77
C PRO A 22 1.63 -2.53 21.72
N GLU A 23 1.66 -3.59 20.90
CA GLU A 23 2.71 -3.84 19.91
C GLU A 23 2.37 -3.25 18.51
N LEU A 24 1.32 -2.41 18.39
CA LEU A 24 0.84 -1.90 17.11
C LEU A 24 1.94 -1.25 16.27
N PHE A 25 2.90 -0.60 16.89
CA PHE A 25 3.99 0.12 16.22
C PHE A 25 5.34 -0.60 16.31
N ASP A 26 5.43 -1.73 17.00
CA ASP A 26 6.69 -2.44 17.19
C ASP A 26 7.24 -2.95 15.84
N GLY A 27 8.48 -2.55 15.53
CA GLY A 27 9.13 -2.82 14.25
C GLY A 27 8.49 -2.13 13.03
N ARG A 28 7.39 -1.38 13.21
CA ARG A 28 6.71 -0.66 12.10
C ARG A 28 7.46 0.60 11.72
N GLU A 29 7.27 1.03 10.49
CA GLU A 29 7.82 2.29 10.00
C GLU A 29 6.93 3.46 10.39
N VAL A 30 7.56 4.57 10.81
CA VAL A 30 6.93 5.88 10.91
C VAL A 30 7.69 6.85 10.02
N ILE A 31 7.00 7.38 9.03
CA ILE A 31 7.56 8.36 8.13
C ILE A 31 7.31 9.75 8.72
N LEU A 32 8.38 10.51 8.96
CA LEU A 32 8.32 11.90 9.34
C LEU A 32 8.67 12.77 8.14
N THR A 33 7.87 13.83 7.92
CA THR A 33 8.08 14.77 6.81
C THR A 33 8.35 16.19 7.31
N PRO A 34 9.46 16.42 8.05
CA PRO A 34 9.77 17.72 8.60
C PRO A 34 10.06 18.72 7.47
N SER A 35 9.54 19.96 7.63
CA SER A 35 9.89 21.08 6.76
C SER A 35 11.13 21.82 7.27
N ASN A 36 11.66 22.74 6.47
CA ASN A 36 12.79 23.59 6.88
C ASN A 36 12.47 24.46 8.12
N ASP A 37 11.19 24.73 8.37
CA ASP A 37 10.71 25.52 9.53
C ASP A 37 10.38 24.66 10.76
N THR A 38 10.60 23.34 10.67
CA THR A 38 10.32 22.44 11.80
C THR A 38 11.36 22.65 12.90
N ASP A 39 10.88 22.88 14.11
CA ASP A 39 11.75 23.04 15.29
C ASP A 39 12.48 21.73 15.60
N THR A 40 13.80 21.80 15.67
CA THR A 40 14.66 20.61 15.87
C THR A 40 14.38 19.91 17.21
N SER A 41 14.00 20.66 18.26
CA SER A 41 13.69 20.05 19.56
C SER A 41 12.35 19.33 19.54
N ALA A 42 11.38 19.86 18.79
CA ALA A 42 10.11 19.20 18.56
C ALA A 42 10.28 17.91 17.76
N LEU A 43 11.08 17.96 16.66
CA LEU A 43 11.40 16.78 15.85
C LEU A 43 12.00 15.67 16.72
N LYS A 44 13.07 15.96 17.49
CA LYS A 44 13.69 14.98 18.41
C LYS A 44 12.71 14.42 19.44
N THR A 45 11.74 15.21 19.87
CA THR A 45 10.73 14.75 20.83
C THR A 45 9.78 13.73 20.17
N VAL A 46 9.35 14.00 18.94
CA VAL A 46 8.49 13.10 18.19
C VAL A 46 9.23 11.81 17.78
N GLU A 47 10.49 11.92 17.34
CA GLU A 47 11.34 10.76 17.07
C GLU A 47 11.44 9.84 18.30
N ARG A 48 11.74 10.44 19.47
CA ARG A 48 11.83 9.68 20.71
C ARG A 48 10.49 9.01 21.09
N LEU A 49 9.37 9.70 20.88
CA LEU A 49 8.04 9.14 21.13
C LEU A 49 7.83 7.85 20.34
N TRP A 50 8.02 7.91 19.02
CA TRP A 50 7.82 6.78 18.15
C TRP A 50 8.84 5.65 18.37
N THR A 51 10.11 6.00 18.60
CA THR A 51 11.15 5.00 18.93
C THR A 51 10.85 4.29 20.25
N THR A 52 10.28 5.00 21.23
CA THR A 52 9.85 4.39 22.52
C THR A 52 8.69 3.43 22.31
N ALA A 53 7.83 3.69 21.33
CA ALA A 53 6.76 2.77 20.92
C ALA A 53 7.24 1.59 20.03
N GLY A 54 8.56 1.44 19.83
CA GLY A 54 9.14 0.35 19.04
C GLY A 54 9.26 0.62 17.55
N ALA A 55 8.83 1.80 17.08
CA ALA A 55 8.82 2.11 15.65
C ALA A 55 10.22 2.44 15.10
N ARG A 56 10.40 2.20 13.80
CA ARG A 56 11.55 2.66 13.00
C ARG A 56 11.20 3.97 12.31
N ILE A 57 12.09 4.96 12.40
CA ILE A 57 11.85 6.28 11.83
C ILE A 57 12.53 6.39 10.46
N THR A 58 11.75 6.89 9.50
CA THR A 58 12.24 7.31 8.18
C THR A 58 11.90 8.78 7.97
N HIS A 59 12.87 9.55 7.44
CA HIS A 59 12.62 10.93 7.04
C HIS A 59 12.56 11.03 5.53
N MET A 60 11.56 11.75 5.01
CA MET A 60 11.50 12.09 3.60
C MET A 60 10.78 13.43 3.38
N SER A 61 10.86 13.97 2.19
CA SER A 61 10.06 15.13 1.84
C SER A 61 8.57 14.77 1.73
N VAL A 62 7.68 15.76 1.84
CA VAL A 62 6.24 15.55 1.62
C VAL A 62 5.99 14.97 0.22
N ALA A 63 6.69 15.50 -0.79
CA ALA A 63 6.52 15.03 -2.17
C ALA A 63 6.95 13.56 -2.35
N ASP A 64 8.07 13.16 -1.73
CA ASP A 64 8.54 11.77 -1.78
C ASP A 64 7.59 10.83 -1.02
N HIS A 65 7.09 11.26 0.15
CA HIS A 65 6.08 10.53 0.91
C HIS A 65 4.83 10.30 0.06
N ASP A 66 4.27 11.36 -0.52
CA ASP A 66 3.03 11.29 -1.29
C ASP A 66 3.18 10.42 -2.54
N ALA A 67 4.34 10.49 -3.23
CA ALA A 67 4.65 9.63 -4.36
C ALA A 67 4.85 8.16 -3.96
N ALA A 68 5.59 7.91 -2.87
CA ALA A 68 5.84 6.55 -2.39
C ALA A 68 4.53 5.86 -1.96
N LEU A 69 3.69 6.57 -1.19
CA LEU A 69 2.40 6.04 -0.72
C LEU A 69 1.39 5.90 -1.86
N ALA A 70 1.42 6.79 -2.86
CA ALA A 70 0.60 6.61 -4.06
C ALA A 70 0.88 5.27 -4.73
N ALA A 71 2.14 4.90 -4.90
CA ALA A 71 2.54 3.66 -5.56
C ALA A 71 2.35 2.41 -4.68
N SER A 72 2.71 2.48 -3.38
CA SER A 72 2.77 1.30 -2.50
C SER A 72 1.46 0.99 -1.76
N SER A 73 0.57 1.97 -1.63
CA SER A 73 -0.68 1.85 -0.88
C SER A 73 -1.90 2.26 -1.71
N HIS A 74 -1.90 3.47 -2.27
CA HIS A 74 -3.11 4.02 -2.85
C HIS A 74 -3.48 3.32 -4.18
N VAL A 75 -2.54 3.12 -5.09
CA VAL A 75 -2.80 2.39 -6.35
C VAL A 75 -3.25 0.95 -6.11
N PRO A 76 -2.65 0.16 -5.21
CA PRO A 76 -3.19 -1.15 -4.85
C PRO A 76 -4.68 -1.13 -4.46
N HIS A 77 -5.12 -0.14 -3.67
CA HIS A 77 -6.53 0.01 -3.33
C HIS A 77 -7.38 0.42 -4.55
N MET A 78 -6.90 1.35 -5.39
CA MET A 78 -7.63 1.72 -6.63
C MET A 78 -7.78 0.51 -7.55
N VAL A 79 -6.76 -0.33 -7.68
CA VAL A 79 -6.82 -1.59 -8.46
C VAL A 79 -7.82 -2.56 -7.85
N ALA A 80 -7.83 -2.73 -6.53
CA ALA A 80 -8.80 -3.60 -5.85
C ALA A 80 -10.24 -3.12 -6.04
N TYR A 81 -10.49 -1.82 -5.93
CA TYR A 81 -11.81 -1.24 -6.21
C TYR A 81 -12.22 -1.43 -7.67
N ALA A 82 -11.34 -1.16 -8.63
CA ALA A 82 -11.61 -1.34 -10.05
C ALA A 82 -11.87 -2.80 -10.40
N LEU A 83 -11.07 -3.74 -9.87
CA LEU A 83 -11.28 -5.17 -10.03
C LEU A 83 -12.63 -5.60 -9.46
N THR A 84 -12.96 -5.20 -8.25
CA THR A 84 -14.25 -5.52 -7.60
C THR A 84 -15.42 -4.96 -8.40
N SER A 85 -15.32 -3.72 -8.89
CA SER A 85 -16.33 -3.09 -9.73
C SER A 85 -16.54 -3.86 -11.05
N MET A 86 -15.46 -4.24 -11.74
CA MET A 86 -15.52 -5.04 -12.96
C MET A 86 -16.22 -6.39 -12.74
N LEU A 87 -16.02 -7.01 -11.58
CA LEU A 87 -16.60 -8.32 -11.25
C LEU A 87 -18.06 -8.23 -10.80
N ALA A 88 -18.49 -7.09 -10.26
CA ALA A 88 -19.82 -6.92 -9.66
C ALA A 88 -20.97 -7.17 -10.66
N ASP A 89 -20.85 -6.66 -11.88
CA ASP A 89 -21.88 -6.72 -12.92
C ASP A 89 -21.65 -7.82 -13.95
N HIS A 90 -20.74 -8.76 -13.66
CA HIS A 90 -20.39 -9.81 -14.60
C HIS A 90 -21.46 -10.91 -14.62
N ALA A 91 -21.98 -11.24 -15.82
CA ALA A 91 -23.08 -12.19 -16.01
C ALA A 91 -22.84 -13.60 -15.43
N LEU A 92 -21.57 -14.02 -15.31
CA LEU A 92 -21.18 -15.33 -14.79
C LEU A 92 -20.92 -15.31 -13.27
N SER A 93 -21.16 -14.20 -12.58
CA SER A 93 -20.96 -14.04 -11.13
C SER A 93 -19.59 -14.58 -10.64
N PRO A 94 -18.46 -14.13 -11.23
CA PRO A 94 -17.14 -14.72 -10.96
C PRO A 94 -16.70 -14.61 -9.49
N MET A 95 -17.26 -13.71 -8.70
CA MET A 95 -17.04 -13.61 -7.26
C MET A 95 -17.39 -14.92 -6.52
N GLN A 96 -18.33 -15.72 -7.04
CA GLN A 96 -18.74 -17.01 -6.46
C GLN A 96 -17.80 -18.17 -6.82
N HIS A 97 -16.91 -17.96 -7.81
CA HIS A 97 -16.03 -18.99 -8.35
C HIS A 97 -14.54 -18.68 -8.08
N GLY A 98 -14.25 -17.61 -7.34
CA GLY A 98 -12.89 -17.19 -7.04
C GLY A 98 -12.26 -18.00 -5.90
N GLY A 99 -10.96 -18.25 -6.02
CA GLY A 99 -10.14 -18.82 -4.97
C GLY A 99 -9.43 -17.76 -4.11
N GLY A 100 -8.37 -18.19 -3.39
CA GLY A 100 -7.58 -17.32 -2.52
C GLY A 100 -7.03 -16.07 -3.21
N ALA A 101 -6.55 -16.20 -4.45
CA ALA A 101 -6.05 -15.05 -5.21
C ALA A 101 -7.10 -13.94 -5.38
N LEU A 102 -8.35 -14.29 -5.68
CA LEU A 102 -9.42 -13.30 -5.80
C LEU A 102 -9.73 -12.65 -4.45
N ARG A 103 -9.83 -13.47 -3.39
CA ARG A 103 -10.03 -12.98 -2.02
C ARG A 103 -8.96 -11.97 -1.63
N ASP A 104 -7.69 -12.31 -1.84
CA ASP A 104 -6.56 -11.48 -1.42
C ASP A 104 -6.49 -10.17 -2.22
N MET A 105 -6.75 -10.24 -3.53
CA MET A 105 -6.75 -9.06 -4.41
C MET A 105 -7.94 -8.12 -4.17
N THR A 106 -9.07 -8.61 -3.70
CA THR A 106 -10.28 -7.79 -3.48
C THR A 106 -10.50 -7.41 -2.02
N ARG A 107 -9.83 -8.04 -1.06
CA ARG A 107 -10.02 -7.82 0.37
C ARG A 107 -9.99 -6.34 0.77
N ILE A 108 -8.99 -5.62 0.30
CA ILE A 108 -8.79 -4.22 0.65
C ILE A 108 -9.83 -3.27 0.04
N SER A 109 -10.64 -3.69 -0.94
CA SER A 109 -11.76 -2.90 -1.45
C SER A 109 -12.96 -2.82 -0.47
N ALA A 110 -12.93 -3.59 0.63
CA ALA A 110 -13.91 -3.49 1.71
C ALA A 110 -13.59 -2.38 2.74
N SER A 111 -12.54 -1.61 2.54
CA SER A 111 -12.14 -0.49 3.40
C SER A 111 -13.16 0.65 3.37
N ASP A 112 -13.13 1.53 4.39
CA ASP A 112 -14.05 2.66 4.53
C ASP A 112 -14.04 3.58 3.30
N PRO A 113 -15.17 3.75 2.60
CA PRO A 113 -15.22 4.52 1.36
C PRO A 113 -15.05 6.03 1.57
N LEU A 114 -15.37 6.54 2.74
CA LEU A 114 -15.20 7.96 3.05
C LEU A 114 -13.71 8.29 3.21
N MET A 115 -12.99 7.46 3.97
CA MET A 115 -11.55 7.58 4.14
C MET A 115 -10.83 7.51 2.78
N TRP A 116 -11.17 6.54 1.94
CA TRP A 116 -10.52 6.37 0.63
C TRP A 116 -10.88 7.47 -0.38
N ARG A 117 -12.09 8.03 -0.31
CA ARG A 117 -12.44 9.25 -1.04
C ARG A 117 -11.49 10.40 -0.68
N ASP A 118 -11.29 10.61 0.62
CA ASP A 118 -10.49 11.74 1.11
C ASP A 118 -8.99 11.54 0.75
N ILE A 119 -8.47 10.33 0.85
CA ILE A 119 -7.13 9.98 0.38
C ILE A 119 -6.99 10.26 -1.12
N ALA A 120 -7.95 9.79 -1.93
CA ALA A 120 -7.91 9.98 -3.38
C ALA A 120 -7.94 11.47 -3.79
N LEU A 121 -8.68 12.30 -3.06
CA LEU A 121 -8.74 13.74 -3.32
C LEU A 121 -7.49 14.48 -2.83
N THR A 122 -6.96 14.10 -1.66
CA THR A 122 -5.83 14.80 -1.03
C THR A 122 -4.51 14.49 -1.74
N ASN A 123 -4.28 13.24 -2.16
CA ASN A 123 -3.07 12.82 -2.88
C ASN A 123 -3.33 12.59 -4.38
N ARG A 124 -4.27 13.35 -4.96
CA ARG A 124 -4.80 13.15 -6.31
C ARG A 124 -3.72 13.06 -7.38
N ASP A 125 -2.81 14.01 -7.43
CA ASP A 125 -1.86 14.13 -8.54
C ASP A 125 -0.81 13.02 -8.53
N ALA A 126 -0.31 12.64 -7.35
CA ALA A 126 0.60 11.51 -7.20
C ALA A 126 -0.11 10.17 -7.52
N ILE A 127 -1.37 10.01 -7.09
CA ILE A 127 -2.18 8.82 -7.43
C ILE A 127 -2.38 8.71 -8.93
N LEU A 128 -2.76 9.79 -9.62
CA LEU A 128 -2.94 9.76 -11.08
C LEU A 128 -1.65 9.40 -11.79
N THR A 129 -0.51 9.97 -11.39
CA THR A 129 0.80 9.62 -11.94
C THR A 129 1.12 8.13 -11.77
N ALA A 130 0.87 7.58 -10.59
CA ALA A 130 1.12 6.17 -10.31
C ALA A 130 0.11 5.24 -11.03
N MET A 131 -1.15 5.67 -11.21
CA MET A 131 -2.14 4.95 -12.00
C MET A 131 -1.77 4.91 -13.49
N ASP A 132 -1.25 6.02 -14.04
CA ASP A 132 -0.78 6.06 -15.43
C ASP A 132 0.37 5.07 -15.65
N ALA A 133 1.33 4.99 -14.72
CA ALA A 133 2.39 4.00 -14.77
C ALA A 133 1.85 2.56 -14.69
N MET A 134 0.87 2.30 -13.83
CA MET A 134 0.21 0.99 -13.72
C MET A 134 -0.55 0.64 -15.00
N ALA A 135 -1.23 1.60 -15.62
CA ALA A 135 -1.94 1.41 -16.89
C ALA A 135 -0.96 1.02 -18.02
N GLN A 136 0.21 1.65 -18.09
CA GLN A 136 1.26 1.31 -19.06
C GLN A 136 1.74 -0.15 -18.90
N GLU A 137 2.01 -0.60 -17.69
CA GLU A 137 2.41 -1.99 -17.43
C GLU A 137 1.29 -2.98 -17.77
N HIS A 138 0.03 -2.62 -17.46
CA HIS A 138 -1.14 -3.42 -17.82
C HIS A 138 -1.31 -3.53 -19.34
N ASP A 139 -1.18 -2.43 -20.08
CA ASP A 139 -1.27 -2.42 -21.53
C ASP A 139 -0.12 -3.19 -22.18
N HIS A 140 1.09 -3.11 -21.62
CA HIS A 140 2.21 -3.92 -22.06
C HIS A 140 1.90 -5.42 -21.91
N LEU A 141 1.48 -5.86 -20.73
CA LEU A 141 1.09 -7.24 -20.49
C LEU A 141 -0.04 -7.69 -21.44
N ARG A 142 -1.06 -6.84 -21.62
CA ARG A 142 -2.16 -7.09 -22.54
C ARG A 142 -1.67 -7.30 -23.97
N THR A 143 -0.69 -6.52 -24.42
CA THR A 143 -0.07 -6.66 -25.75
C THR A 143 0.62 -8.01 -25.90
N LEU A 144 1.46 -8.39 -24.93
CA LEU A 144 2.15 -9.69 -24.95
C LEU A 144 1.16 -10.86 -25.06
N ILE A 145 0.05 -10.78 -24.31
CA ILE A 145 -1.01 -11.81 -24.36
C ILE A 145 -1.71 -11.81 -25.72
N ALA A 146 -2.01 -10.64 -26.30
CA ALA A 146 -2.68 -10.53 -27.59
C ALA A 146 -1.83 -11.07 -28.75
N GLU A 147 -0.51 -10.91 -28.67
CA GLU A 147 0.46 -11.43 -29.63
C GLU A 147 0.75 -12.92 -29.43
N ALA A 148 0.27 -13.52 -28.33
CA ALA A 148 0.53 -14.90 -27.94
C ALA A 148 2.03 -15.25 -27.86
N ASP A 149 2.86 -14.26 -27.51
CA ASP A 149 4.32 -14.43 -27.36
C ASP A 149 4.62 -15.08 -25.99
N GLY A 150 4.67 -16.43 -26.00
CA GLY A 150 4.88 -17.22 -24.79
C GLY A 150 6.20 -16.92 -24.10
N ASP A 151 7.28 -16.71 -24.85
CA ASP A 151 8.62 -16.46 -24.30
C ASP A 151 8.69 -15.06 -23.64
N ALA A 152 8.09 -14.06 -24.28
CA ALA A 152 8.03 -12.71 -23.72
C ALA A 152 7.13 -12.65 -22.48
N ILE A 153 6.00 -13.37 -22.46
CA ILE A 153 5.13 -13.50 -21.28
C ILE A 153 5.88 -14.16 -20.12
N GLU A 154 6.58 -15.27 -20.36
CA GLU A 154 7.36 -15.95 -19.33
C GLU A 154 8.47 -15.05 -18.78
N THR A 155 9.16 -14.32 -19.63
CA THR A 155 10.20 -13.36 -19.25
C THR A 155 9.62 -12.24 -18.37
N PHE A 156 8.46 -11.69 -18.73
CA PHE A 156 7.77 -10.68 -17.93
C PHE A 156 7.43 -11.21 -16.53
N PHE A 157 6.82 -12.38 -16.44
CA PHE A 157 6.46 -12.99 -15.17
C PHE A 157 7.67 -13.37 -14.32
N ALA A 158 8.75 -13.87 -14.94
CA ALA A 158 10.00 -14.19 -14.25
C ALA A 158 10.63 -12.94 -13.62
N ARG A 159 10.61 -11.80 -14.32
CA ARG A 159 11.06 -10.50 -13.79
C ARG A 159 10.22 -10.10 -12.58
N CYS A 160 8.90 -10.12 -12.69
CA CYS A 160 8.00 -9.77 -11.58
C CYS A 160 8.23 -10.67 -10.36
N ARG A 161 8.36 -11.98 -10.57
CA ARG A 161 8.67 -12.96 -9.51
C ARG A 161 10.00 -12.67 -8.84
N ALA A 162 11.04 -12.30 -9.59
CA ALA A 162 12.34 -11.98 -9.02
C ALA A 162 12.28 -10.74 -8.12
N VAL A 163 11.64 -9.66 -8.60
CA VAL A 163 11.44 -8.43 -7.82
C VAL A 163 10.64 -8.71 -6.55
N ARG A 164 9.54 -9.47 -6.64
CA ARG A 164 8.71 -9.80 -5.46
C ARG A 164 9.52 -10.56 -4.40
N ARG A 165 10.32 -11.57 -4.83
CA ARG A 165 11.14 -12.37 -3.93
C ARG A 165 12.26 -11.59 -3.24
N GLN A 166 12.83 -10.58 -3.88
CA GLN A 166 13.81 -9.69 -3.25
C GLN A 166 13.25 -8.91 -2.05
N HIS A 167 11.92 -8.80 -1.96
CA HIS A 167 11.23 -8.06 -0.90
C HIS A 167 10.44 -8.96 0.05
N ASP A 168 10.57 -10.29 -0.07
CA ASP A 168 9.83 -11.24 0.77
C ASP A 168 10.07 -10.99 2.27
N ASP A 169 11.32 -10.85 2.68
CA ASP A 169 11.67 -10.63 4.08
C ASP A 169 11.04 -9.35 4.63
N PHE A 170 11.09 -8.26 3.86
CA PHE A 170 10.48 -6.98 4.25
C PHE A 170 8.96 -7.08 4.34
N LEU A 171 8.32 -7.65 3.32
CA LEU A 171 6.85 -7.75 3.26
C LEU A 171 6.30 -8.74 4.30
N ASN A 172 7.03 -9.80 4.60
CA ASN A 172 6.65 -10.77 5.64
C ASN A 172 6.70 -10.15 7.06
N LEU A 173 7.59 -9.18 7.30
CA LEU A 173 7.60 -8.42 8.56
C LEU A 173 6.34 -7.56 8.76
N LEU A 174 5.61 -7.25 7.69
CA LEU A 174 4.37 -6.48 7.75
C LEU A 174 3.14 -7.34 8.06
N THR A 175 3.25 -8.66 7.88
CA THR A 175 2.14 -9.60 8.11
C THR A 175 2.01 -9.89 9.62
N PRO A 176 0.82 -9.76 10.22
CA PRO A 176 0.59 -10.15 11.61
C PRO A 176 0.94 -11.62 11.82
N GLN A 177 1.55 -11.95 12.96
CA GLN A 177 1.96 -13.34 13.29
C GLN A 177 0.77 -14.32 13.37
N SER A 178 -0.45 -13.82 13.52
CA SER A 178 -1.68 -14.64 13.56
C SER A 178 -2.09 -15.23 12.20
N GLU A 179 -1.54 -14.74 11.09
CA GLU A 179 -1.83 -15.24 9.73
C GLU A 179 -0.75 -16.21 9.22
N GLN A 180 0.29 -16.47 10.00
CA GLN A 180 1.40 -17.37 9.61
C GLN A 180 1.17 -18.84 9.98
N THR A 181 0.03 -19.19 10.56
CA THR A 181 -0.33 -20.57 10.90
C THR A 181 -1.54 -21.02 10.09
N ASP A 182 -1.28 -21.43 8.83
CA ASP A 182 -2.08 -22.44 8.11
C ASP A 182 -1.26 -23.00 6.92
#